data_a1d8541a09f1dc7c200a0573e099e0ca
#
_entry.id   a1d8541a09f1dc7c200a0573e099e0ca
#
_cell.length_a   1.000
_cell.length_b   1.000
_cell.length_c   1.000
_cell.angle_alpha   90.00
_cell.angle_beta   90.00
_cell.angle_gamma   90.00
#
_symmetry.space_group_name_H-M   'P 1'
#
loop_
_entity.id
_entity.type
_entity.pdbx_description
1 polymer ?
#
loop_
_entity_poly.entity_id
_entity_poly.type
_entity_poly.pdbx_seq_one_letter_code
_entity_poly.pdbx_strand_id
1 'polypeptide(L)'
;NMGFGTDPARGMDFFTVPVEEFQEVFETNLVGNFMIVRQAALRMKAHHKGAIVFISSNTAYRAIPNRAAYSASKGGILAMSRAFAVDLGPYGIRSNVVLPGTIKTERWVQMGSKQIVNGTMTPIGDISDFEDIANAAWYFGSDESKNVTGAELTVDGGMSVQLYPQKLTVLARKVQEMEAAEANQSQQMREEK
;
A
#
# COMPACT_ATOMS: atom_id res chain seq x y z
N ASN A 1 9.25 5.04 -7.71
CA ASN A 1 8.92 4.33 -6.47
C ASN A 1 9.10 2.82 -6.69
N MET A 2 10.16 2.26 -6.18
CA MET A 2 10.41 0.83 -6.19
C MET A 2 10.00 0.28 -4.82
N GLY A 3 8.76 -0.22 -4.72
CA GLY A 3 8.31 -0.88 -3.51
C GLY A 3 8.55 -2.37 -3.61
N PHE A 4 9.42 -2.93 -2.81
CA PHE A 4 9.56 -4.36 -2.67
C PHE A 4 8.35 -4.88 -1.87
N GLY A 5 7.40 -5.49 -2.57
CA GLY A 5 6.35 -6.26 -1.91
C GLY A 5 6.88 -7.67 -1.68
N THR A 6 7.00 -8.06 -0.43
CA THR A 6 7.34 -9.45 -0.11
C THR A 6 6.37 -10.41 -0.79
N ASP A 7 6.89 -11.46 -1.39
CA ASP A 7 6.08 -12.51 -2.03
C ASP A 7 5.13 -13.13 -0.97
N PRO A 8 3.80 -13.12 -1.18
CA PRO A 8 2.88 -13.78 -0.25
C PRO A 8 3.12 -15.29 -0.14
N ALA A 9 3.72 -15.91 -1.17
CA ALA A 9 4.06 -17.33 -1.16
C ALA A 9 5.22 -17.66 -0.20
N ARG A 10 6.05 -16.68 0.16
CA ARG A 10 7.17 -16.86 1.09
C ARG A 10 6.80 -16.67 2.55
N GLY A 11 5.50 -16.71 2.93
CA GLY A 11 5.00 -16.60 4.29
C GLY A 11 6.08 -16.21 5.31
N MET A 12 6.31 -14.91 5.51
CA MET A 12 7.33 -14.43 6.45
C MET A 12 6.81 -14.61 7.87
N ASP A 13 6.78 -15.86 8.36
CA ASP A 13 6.52 -16.13 9.75
C ASP A 13 7.51 -15.33 10.62
N PHE A 14 6.99 -14.68 11.64
CA PHE A 14 7.77 -13.82 12.54
C PHE A 14 8.98 -14.55 13.13
N PHE A 15 8.84 -15.84 13.44
CA PHE A 15 9.89 -16.64 14.08
C PHE A 15 10.94 -17.19 13.11
N THR A 16 10.67 -17.20 11.82
CA THR A 16 11.51 -17.82 10.80
C THR A 16 12.01 -16.85 9.73
N VAL A 17 11.50 -15.61 9.69
CA VAL A 17 11.94 -14.61 8.72
C VAL A 17 13.44 -14.29 8.93
N PRO A 18 14.28 -14.46 7.89
CA PRO A 18 15.69 -14.08 7.98
C PRO A 18 15.85 -12.57 8.19
N VAL A 19 16.82 -12.16 9.00
CA VAL A 19 17.13 -10.73 9.21
C VAL A 19 17.54 -10.06 7.92
N GLU A 20 18.18 -10.77 7.02
CA GLU A 20 18.61 -10.32 5.71
C GLU A 20 17.43 -9.91 4.84
N GLU A 21 16.31 -10.66 4.85
CA GLU A 21 15.10 -10.28 4.13
C GLU A 21 14.47 -9.01 4.73
N PHE A 22 14.51 -8.88 6.05
CA PHE A 22 14.06 -7.65 6.70
C PHE A 22 14.91 -6.45 6.25
N GLN A 23 16.22 -6.59 6.25
CA GLN A 23 17.17 -5.56 5.81
C GLN A 23 16.97 -5.19 4.34
N GLU A 24 16.81 -6.17 3.44
CA GLU A 24 16.58 -5.94 2.00
C GLU A 24 15.35 -5.06 1.74
N VAL A 25 14.26 -5.29 2.48
CA VAL A 25 13.05 -4.46 2.39
C VAL A 25 13.33 -3.02 2.81
N PHE A 26 14.12 -2.82 3.87
CA PHE A 26 14.49 -1.47 4.32
C PHE A 26 15.45 -0.79 3.35
N GLU A 27 16.45 -1.50 2.84
CA GLU A 27 17.38 -0.97 1.83
C GLU A 27 16.61 -0.50 0.59
N THR A 28 15.68 -1.30 0.09
CA THR A 28 14.90 -0.93 -1.10
C THR A 28 13.92 0.19 -0.81
N ASN A 29 13.11 0.09 0.26
CA ASN A 29 11.98 0.98 0.48
C ASN A 29 12.35 2.29 1.17
N LEU A 30 13.42 2.35 1.95
CA LEU A 30 13.84 3.55 2.67
C LEU A 30 15.16 4.10 2.14
N VAL A 31 16.24 3.33 2.17
CA VAL A 31 17.56 3.82 1.76
C VAL A 31 17.56 4.19 0.29
N GLY A 32 17.00 3.33 -0.59
CA GLY A 32 16.87 3.62 -2.01
C GLY A 32 16.07 4.89 -2.29
N ASN A 33 14.93 5.08 -1.61
CA ASN A 33 14.14 6.30 -1.73
C ASN A 33 14.90 7.53 -1.24
N PHE A 34 15.60 7.45 -0.10
CA PHE A 34 16.45 8.53 0.39
C PHE A 34 17.51 8.93 -0.63
N MET A 35 18.21 7.97 -1.21
CA MET A 35 19.26 8.23 -2.20
C MET A 35 18.72 8.96 -3.44
N ILE A 36 17.58 8.51 -3.99
CA ILE A 36 16.94 9.12 -5.15
C ILE A 36 16.51 10.55 -4.81
N VAL A 37 15.81 10.73 -3.69
CA VAL A 37 15.31 12.05 -3.27
C VAL A 37 16.44 13.02 -3.01
N ARG A 38 17.53 12.58 -2.38
CA ARG A 38 18.72 13.41 -2.16
C ARG A 38 19.27 13.99 -3.48
N GLN A 39 19.37 13.17 -4.53
CA GLN A 39 19.86 13.64 -5.83
C GLN A 39 18.85 14.56 -6.53
N ALA A 40 17.56 14.26 -6.45
CA ALA A 40 16.51 15.11 -6.99
C ALA A 40 16.45 16.47 -6.27
N ALA A 41 16.51 16.46 -4.93
CA ALA A 41 16.46 17.66 -4.11
C ALA A 41 17.63 18.63 -4.38
N LEU A 42 18.83 18.13 -4.66
CA LEU A 42 19.96 18.97 -5.07
C LEU A 42 19.66 19.78 -6.32
N ARG A 43 18.95 19.20 -7.30
CA ARG A 43 18.52 19.88 -8.52
C ARG A 43 17.37 20.86 -8.26
N MET A 44 16.36 20.42 -7.49
CA MET A 44 15.22 21.25 -7.12
C MET A 44 15.63 22.49 -6.33
N LYS A 45 16.60 22.36 -5.41
CA LYS A 45 17.15 23.43 -4.61
C LYS A 45 17.65 24.61 -5.47
N ALA A 46 18.31 24.34 -6.58
CA ALA A 46 18.83 25.37 -7.48
C ALA A 46 17.72 26.24 -8.09
N HIS A 47 16.50 25.70 -8.20
CA HIS A 47 15.35 26.40 -8.77
C HIS A 47 14.37 26.92 -7.70
N HIS A 48 14.66 26.71 -6.42
CA HIS A 48 13.75 27.01 -5.30
C HIS A 48 12.30 26.52 -5.54
N LYS A 49 12.15 25.39 -6.21
CA LYS A 49 10.85 24.77 -6.52
C LYS A 49 11.00 23.26 -6.66
N GLY A 50 10.12 22.51 -6.03
CA GLY A 50 10.06 21.07 -6.18
C GLY A 50 8.89 20.42 -5.44
N ALA A 51 8.54 19.22 -5.88
CA ALA A 51 7.56 18.39 -5.19
C ALA A 51 8.05 16.93 -5.17
N ILE A 52 8.04 16.35 -4.00
CA ILE A 52 8.35 14.94 -3.75
C ILE A 52 7.04 14.28 -3.34
N VAL A 53 6.66 13.23 -4.04
CA VAL A 53 5.47 12.44 -3.72
C VAL A 53 5.90 10.99 -3.49
N PHE A 54 5.79 10.56 -2.25
CA PHE A 54 6.01 9.17 -1.90
C PHE A 54 4.73 8.36 -2.06
N ILE A 55 4.88 7.11 -2.51
CA ILE A 55 3.81 6.12 -2.47
C ILE A 55 4.12 5.13 -1.34
N SER A 56 3.39 5.28 -0.23
CA SER A 56 3.48 4.36 0.89
C SER A 56 2.43 3.24 0.76
N SER A 57 1.71 2.95 1.80
CA SER A 57 0.60 2.00 1.85
C SER A 57 -0.23 2.27 3.11
N ASN A 58 -1.50 1.93 3.11
CA ASN A 58 -2.32 1.94 4.30
C ASN A 58 -1.82 0.93 5.38
N THR A 59 -0.95 -0.02 4.99
CA THR A 59 -0.25 -0.90 5.93
C THR A 59 0.72 -0.18 6.86
N ALA A 60 1.04 1.08 6.58
CA ALA A 60 1.77 1.95 7.50
C ALA A 60 0.99 2.23 8.80
N TYR A 61 -0.35 2.16 8.75
CA TYR A 61 -1.24 2.36 9.88
C TYR A 61 -1.86 1.05 10.39
N ARG A 62 -2.11 0.09 9.49
CA ARG A 62 -2.81 -1.17 9.80
C ARG A 62 -2.02 -2.34 9.24
N ALA A 63 -1.38 -3.07 10.13
CA ALA A 63 -0.52 -4.19 9.74
C ALA A 63 -1.32 -5.33 9.09
N ILE A 64 -0.65 -6.04 8.20
CA ILE A 64 -1.10 -7.32 7.64
C ILE A 64 -0.25 -8.42 8.30
N PRO A 65 -0.82 -9.57 8.66
CA PRO A 65 -0.06 -10.68 9.20
C PRO A 65 1.15 -11.05 8.31
N ASN A 66 2.25 -11.41 8.94
CA ASN A 66 3.48 -11.84 8.28
C ASN A 66 4.11 -10.80 7.34
N ARG A 67 3.95 -9.49 7.64
CA ARG A 67 4.43 -8.36 6.83
C ARG A 67 5.14 -7.29 7.65
N ALA A 68 5.83 -7.69 8.73
CA ALA A 68 6.46 -6.74 9.64
C ALA A 68 7.45 -5.79 8.95
N ALA A 69 8.38 -6.31 8.15
CA ALA A 69 9.35 -5.50 7.41
C ALA A 69 8.68 -4.52 6.45
N TYR A 70 7.70 -5.00 5.69
CA TYR A 70 6.94 -4.16 4.75
C TYR A 70 6.19 -3.04 5.48
N SER A 71 5.39 -3.38 6.50
CA SER A 71 4.63 -2.39 7.27
C SER A 71 5.54 -1.37 7.94
N ALA A 72 6.64 -1.81 8.56
CA ALA A 72 7.62 -0.93 9.18
C ALA A 72 8.29 -0.01 8.16
N SER A 73 8.69 -0.53 6.98
CA SER A 73 9.28 0.29 5.93
C SER A 73 8.30 1.33 5.37
N LYS A 74 7.02 0.95 5.20
CA LYS A 74 5.98 1.88 4.73
C LYS A 74 5.64 2.93 5.81
N GLY A 75 5.66 2.59 7.08
CA GLY A 75 5.60 3.55 8.20
C GLY A 75 6.81 4.49 8.23
N GLY A 76 8.01 3.96 7.97
CA GLY A 76 9.25 4.73 7.87
C GLY A 76 9.20 5.80 6.75
N ILE A 77 8.53 5.51 5.63
CA ILE A 77 8.31 6.50 4.55
C ILE A 77 7.51 7.72 5.07
N LEU A 78 6.51 7.52 5.94
CA LEU A 78 5.73 8.63 6.50
C LEU A 78 6.62 9.56 7.34
N ALA A 79 7.41 8.97 8.22
CA ALA A 79 8.34 9.73 9.06
C ALA A 79 9.40 10.45 8.22
N MET A 80 9.96 9.77 7.22
CA MET A 80 10.95 10.32 6.30
C MET A 80 10.37 11.48 5.48
N SER A 81 9.15 11.37 4.98
CA SER A 81 8.49 12.46 4.24
C SER A 81 8.26 13.69 5.09
N ARG A 82 7.83 13.52 6.36
CA ARG A 82 7.68 14.64 7.30
C ARG A 82 9.02 15.32 7.58
N ALA A 83 10.09 14.57 7.78
CA ALA A 83 11.43 15.13 7.94
C ALA A 83 11.85 15.92 6.70
N PHE A 84 11.64 15.40 5.51
CA PHE A 84 11.95 16.10 4.27
C PHE A 84 11.09 17.35 4.06
N ALA A 85 9.84 17.35 4.48
CA ALA A 85 8.99 18.54 4.42
C ALA A 85 9.58 19.69 5.25
N VAL A 86 10.17 19.39 6.41
CA VAL A 86 10.84 20.36 7.27
C VAL A 86 12.19 20.78 6.69
N ASP A 87 13.04 19.84 6.33
CA ASP A 87 14.41 20.10 5.91
C ASP A 87 14.50 20.80 4.54
N LEU A 88 13.57 20.46 3.62
CA LEU A 88 13.58 20.94 2.25
C LEU A 88 12.62 22.14 2.02
N GLY A 89 11.70 22.38 2.94
CA GLY A 89 10.75 23.50 2.88
C GLY A 89 11.42 24.86 2.67
N PRO A 90 12.53 25.22 3.37
CA PRO A 90 13.26 26.48 3.14
C PRO A 90 13.76 26.66 1.70
N TYR A 91 13.83 25.58 0.92
CA TYR A 91 14.25 25.61 -0.49
C TYR A 91 13.06 25.53 -1.46
N GLY A 92 11.82 25.75 -0.99
CA GLY A 92 10.62 25.69 -1.82
C GLY A 92 10.28 24.26 -2.31
N ILE A 93 10.77 23.24 -1.63
CA ILE A 93 10.53 21.84 -2.00
C ILE A 93 9.52 21.24 -1.02
N ARG A 94 8.43 20.71 -1.54
CA ARG A 94 7.36 20.03 -0.77
C ARG A 94 7.59 18.53 -0.74
N SER A 95 7.15 17.85 0.31
CA SER A 95 7.21 16.40 0.44
C SER A 95 5.91 15.89 1.06
N ASN A 96 5.20 15.01 0.32
CA ASN A 96 3.91 14.45 0.72
C ASN A 96 3.86 12.95 0.42
N VAL A 97 2.88 12.26 0.99
CA VAL A 97 2.71 10.82 0.86
C VAL A 97 1.29 10.46 0.42
N VAL A 98 1.18 9.60 -0.58
CA VAL A 98 -0.05 8.89 -0.91
C VAL A 98 0.01 7.50 -0.29
N LEU A 99 -1.07 7.07 0.37
CA LEU A 99 -1.19 5.76 1.00
C LEU A 99 -2.30 4.94 0.32
N PRO A 100 -1.96 4.18 -0.70
CA PRO A 100 -2.93 3.28 -1.33
C PRO A 100 -3.39 2.18 -0.39
N GLY A 101 -4.64 1.75 -0.57
CA GLY A 101 -5.12 0.45 -0.13
C GLY A 101 -4.78 -0.64 -1.14
N THR A 102 -5.69 -1.58 -1.32
CA THR A 102 -5.60 -2.58 -2.39
C THR A 102 -5.89 -1.92 -3.74
N ILE A 103 -5.04 -2.20 -4.73
CA ILE A 103 -5.17 -1.67 -6.10
C ILE A 103 -5.43 -2.84 -7.05
N LYS A 104 -6.26 -2.62 -8.07
CA LYS A 104 -6.51 -3.56 -9.18
C LYS A 104 -5.28 -3.71 -10.07
N THR A 105 -4.31 -4.50 -9.59
CA THR A 105 -3.09 -4.86 -10.35
C THR A 105 -3.29 -6.21 -11.06
N GLU A 106 -2.42 -6.54 -12.03
CA GLU A 106 -2.40 -7.88 -12.64
C GLU A 106 -2.33 -8.99 -11.58
N ARG A 107 -1.52 -8.78 -10.54
CA ARG A 107 -1.43 -9.69 -9.41
C ARG A 107 -2.76 -9.84 -8.66
N TRP A 108 -3.51 -8.75 -8.48
CA TRP A 108 -4.83 -8.80 -7.88
C TRP A 108 -5.80 -9.65 -8.72
N VAL A 109 -5.75 -9.51 -10.04
CA VAL A 109 -6.55 -10.31 -10.97
C VAL A 109 -6.24 -11.81 -10.82
N GLN A 110 -4.97 -12.17 -10.58
CA GLN A 110 -4.54 -13.56 -10.37
C GLN A 110 -4.96 -14.14 -9.01
N MET A 111 -5.42 -13.32 -8.06
CA MET A 111 -5.83 -13.79 -6.73
C MET A 111 -7.19 -14.51 -6.69
N GLY A 112 -7.93 -14.55 -7.81
CA GLY A 112 -9.19 -15.29 -7.92
C GLY A 112 -10.23 -14.87 -6.86
N SER A 113 -10.79 -15.84 -6.13
CA SER A 113 -11.82 -15.62 -5.11
C SER A 113 -11.42 -14.68 -3.97
N LYS A 114 -10.13 -14.54 -3.68
CA LYS A 114 -9.62 -13.57 -2.67
C LYS A 114 -9.94 -12.12 -3.05
N GLN A 115 -10.25 -11.83 -4.31
CA GLN A 115 -10.71 -10.51 -4.77
C GLN A 115 -12.00 -10.07 -4.04
N ILE A 116 -12.90 -11.00 -3.76
CA ILE A 116 -14.18 -10.73 -3.10
C ILE A 116 -13.95 -10.16 -1.68
N VAL A 117 -12.96 -10.69 -0.98
CA VAL A 117 -12.61 -10.23 0.38
C VAL A 117 -12.19 -8.76 0.34
N ASN A 118 -11.33 -8.39 -0.59
CA ASN A 118 -10.82 -7.03 -0.69
C ASN A 118 -11.93 -6.01 -0.97
N GLY A 119 -12.84 -6.28 -1.92
CA GLY A 119 -13.97 -5.39 -2.23
C GLY A 119 -14.97 -5.25 -1.07
N THR A 120 -15.16 -6.32 -0.27
CA THR A 120 -16.02 -6.26 0.92
C THR A 120 -15.39 -5.52 2.10
N MET A 121 -14.08 -5.37 2.11
CA MET A 121 -13.35 -4.65 3.15
C MET A 121 -13.34 -3.14 2.96
N THR A 122 -13.78 -2.62 1.82
CA THR A 122 -13.84 -1.19 1.53
C THR A 122 -15.25 -0.63 1.73
N PRO A 123 -15.46 0.44 2.50
CA PRO A 123 -16.76 1.10 2.65
C PRO A 123 -17.41 1.52 1.34
N ILE A 124 -16.63 2.02 0.39
CA ILE A 124 -17.11 2.41 -0.96
C ILE A 124 -17.62 1.19 -1.74
N GLY A 125 -17.13 -0.02 -1.42
CA GLY A 125 -17.58 -1.27 -2.03
C GLY A 125 -16.73 -1.74 -3.20
N ASP A 126 -15.71 -0.98 -3.59
CA ASP A 126 -14.71 -1.35 -4.59
C ASP A 126 -13.31 -0.94 -4.13
N ILE A 127 -12.29 -1.53 -4.72
CA ILE A 127 -10.89 -1.18 -4.49
C ILE A 127 -10.41 -0.18 -5.53
N SER A 128 -9.35 0.54 -5.21
CA SER A 128 -8.77 1.56 -6.09
C SER A 128 -8.22 0.97 -7.40
N ASP A 129 -8.25 1.75 -8.45
CA ASP A 129 -7.48 1.51 -9.66
C ASP A 129 -6.22 2.41 -9.71
N PHE A 130 -5.48 2.33 -10.81
CA PHE A 130 -4.25 3.11 -10.95
C PHE A 130 -4.51 4.61 -11.06
N GLU A 131 -5.64 5.01 -11.66
CA GLU A 131 -6.02 6.41 -11.84
C GLU A 131 -6.30 7.10 -10.50
N ASP A 132 -6.90 6.41 -9.54
CA ASP A 132 -7.15 6.97 -8.21
C ASP A 132 -5.82 7.40 -7.54
N ILE A 133 -4.80 6.56 -7.66
CA ILE A 133 -3.49 6.83 -7.09
C ILE A 133 -2.75 7.91 -7.90
N ALA A 134 -2.86 7.87 -9.22
CA ALA A 134 -2.25 8.86 -10.10
C ALA A 134 -2.83 10.26 -9.86
N ASN A 135 -4.15 10.38 -9.68
CA ASN A 135 -4.82 11.65 -9.38
C ASN A 135 -4.36 12.23 -8.04
N ALA A 136 -4.24 11.41 -7.00
CA ALA A 136 -3.70 11.83 -5.71
C ALA A 136 -2.23 12.30 -5.81
N ALA A 137 -1.42 11.57 -6.57
CA ALA A 137 -0.02 11.92 -6.81
C ALA A 137 0.10 13.20 -7.65
N TRP A 138 -0.77 13.37 -8.66
CA TRP A 138 -0.85 14.58 -9.46
C TRP A 138 -1.18 15.81 -8.61
N TYR A 139 -2.19 15.72 -7.73
CA TYR A 139 -2.52 16.79 -6.81
C TYR A 139 -1.30 17.23 -6.00
N PHE A 140 -0.61 16.30 -5.36
CA PHE A 140 0.58 16.62 -4.58
C PHE A 140 1.76 17.11 -5.43
N GLY A 141 1.88 16.69 -6.67
CA GLY A 141 2.92 17.10 -7.60
C GLY A 141 2.68 18.48 -8.23
N SER A 142 1.43 18.92 -8.29
CA SER A 142 1.02 20.15 -8.98
C SER A 142 1.09 21.40 -8.10
N ASP A 143 0.94 22.58 -8.71
CA ASP A 143 0.86 23.85 -8.01
C ASP A 143 -0.47 24.04 -7.25
N GLU A 144 -1.49 23.20 -7.48
CA GLU A 144 -2.74 23.18 -6.71
C GLU A 144 -2.50 22.87 -5.23
N SER A 145 -1.44 22.12 -4.93
CA SER A 145 -0.99 21.81 -3.58
C SER A 145 0.18 22.66 -3.08
N LYS A 146 0.36 23.88 -3.61
CA LYS A 146 1.52 24.74 -3.33
C LYS A 146 1.79 25.03 -1.85
N ASN A 147 0.78 24.93 -1.00
CA ASN A 147 0.89 25.12 0.45
C ASN A 147 0.65 23.83 1.24
N VAL A 148 0.84 22.67 0.59
CA VAL A 148 0.67 21.34 1.20
C VAL A 148 2.01 20.63 1.22
N THR A 149 2.57 20.43 2.42
CA THR A 149 3.81 19.69 2.66
C THR A 149 3.71 18.93 3.97
N GLY A 150 4.32 17.74 4.07
CA GLY A 150 4.22 16.86 5.24
C GLY A 150 2.88 16.13 5.35
N ALA A 151 2.01 16.26 4.35
CA ALA A 151 0.69 15.68 4.35
C ALA A 151 0.69 14.20 3.90
N GLU A 152 -0.33 13.50 4.36
CA GLU A 152 -0.57 12.10 4.07
C GLU A 152 -2.01 11.95 3.53
N LEU A 153 -2.15 11.38 2.33
CA LEU A 153 -3.45 11.17 1.69
C LEU A 153 -3.69 9.67 1.51
N THR A 154 -4.63 9.15 2.27
CA THR A 154 -5.05 7.74 2.14
C THR A 154 -6.06 7.61 1.01
N VAL A 155 -5.78 6.67 0.08
CA VAL A 155 -6.61 6.34 -1.06
C VAL A 155 -6.89 4.84 -1.02
N ASP A 156 -7.89 4.43 -0.24
CA ASP A 156 -8.16 3.02 0.08
C ASP A 156 -9.66 2.66 0.18
N GLY A 157 -10.52 3.53 -0.33
CA GLY A 157 -11.97 3.34 -0.26
C GLY A 157 -12.54 3.32 1.15
N GLY A 158 -11.82 3.88 2.13
CA GLY A 158 -12.21 3.93 3.54
C GLY A 158 -11.83 2.68 4.34
N MET A 159 -11.05 1.77 3.77
CA MET A 159 -10.63 0.52 4.43
C MET A 159 -9.92 0.78 5.77
N SER A 160 -9.08 1.82 5.85
CA SER A 160 -8.26 2.11 7.04
C SER A 160 -9.05 2.75 8.18
N VAL A 161 -10.18 3.40 7.90
CA VAL A 161 -10.95 4.17 8.91
C VAL A 161 -12.10 3.38 9.50
N GLN A 162 -12.48 2.25 8.93
CA GLN A 162 -13.51 1.40 9.50
C GLN A 162 -12.92 0.40 10.50
N LEU A 163 -13.60 0.24 11.64
CA LEU A 163 -13.19 -0.73 12.66
C LEU A 163 -13.57 -2.16 12.26
N TYR A 164 -14.80 -2.33 11.77
CA TYR A 164 -15.33 -3.62 11.30
C TYR A 164 -15.96 -3.46 9.92
N PRO A 165 -15.74 -4.40 8.97
CA PRO A 165 -16.43 -4.39 7.70
C PRO A 165 -17.95 -4.48 7.90
N GLN A 166 -18.69 -3.55 7.30
CA GLN A 166 -20.16 -3.53 7.42
C GLN A 166 -20.83 -4.80 6.86
N LYS A 167 -20.13 -5.50 5.96
CA LYS A 167 -20.62 -6.70 5.26
C LYS A 167 -20.02 -8.01 5.77
N LEU A 168 -19.58 -8.06 7.04
CA LEU A 168 -19.02 -9.28 7.63
C LEU A 168 -19.97 -10.48 7.52
N THR A 169 -21.27 -10.27 7.75
CA THR A 169 -22.30 -11.32 7.60
C THR A 169 -22.46 -11.77 6.15
N VAL A 170 -22.36 -10.85 5.18
CA VAL A 170 -22.38 -11.16 3.74
C VAL A 170 -21.13 -11.93 3.35
N LEU A 171 -19.98 -11.55 3.88
CA LEU A 171 -18.71 -12.25 3.63
C LEU A 171 -18.73 -13.67 4.19
N ALA A 172 -19.17 -13.85 5.43
CA ALA A 172 -19.30 -15.16 6.06
C ALA A 172 -20.23 -16.08 5.27
N ARG A 173 -21.37 -15.56 4.80
CA ARG A 173 -22.30 -16.31 3.94
C ARG A 173 -21.67 -16.72 2.61
N LYS A 174 -20.98 -15.81 1.93
CA LYS A 174 -20.29 -16.11 0.66
C LYS A 174 -19.19 -17.14 0.82
N VAL A 175 -18.41 -17.08 1.92
CA VAL A 175 -17.40 -18.09 2.22
C VAL A 175 -18.05 -19.47 2.39
N GLN A 176 -19.15 -19.56 3.15
CA GLN A 176 -19.89 -20.82 3.33
C GLN A 176 -20.46 -21.37 2.01
N GLU A 177 -21.00 -20.50 1.15
CA GLU A 177 -21.52 -20.88 -0.16
C GLU A 177 -20.39 -21.43 -1.07
N MET A 178 -19.19 -20.86 -1.01
CA MET A 178 -18.03 -21.33 -1.77
C MET A 178 -17.49 -22.66 -1.24
N GLU A 179 -17.34 -22.80 0.07
CA GLU A 179 -16.90 -24.05 0.70
C GLU A 179 -17.85 -25.20 0.38
N ALA A 180 -19.17 -24.93 0.40
CA ALA A 180 -20.17 -25.91 0.01
C ALA A 180 -20.08 -26.32 -1.49
N ALA A 181 -19.80 -25.35 -2.37
CA ALA A 181 -19.62 -25.62 -3.79
C ALA A 181 -18.37 -26.46 -4.07
N GLU A 182 -17.26 -26.16 -3.42
CA GLU A 182 -16.00 -26.91 -3.53
C GLU A 182 -16.15 -28.36 -2.98
N ALA A 183 -16.88 -28.51 -1.87
CA ALA A 183 -17.16 -29.84 -1.32
C ALA A 183 -17.98 -30.69 -2.29
N ASN A 184 -19.02 -30.10 -2.90
CA ASN A 184 -19.87 -30.81 -3.88
C ASN A 184 -19.09 -31.22 -5.15
N GLN A 185 -18.22 -30.33 -5.66
CA GLN A 185 -17.35 -30.70 -6.81
C GLN A 185 -16.40 -31.82 -6.47
N SER A 186 -15.83 -31.79 -5.28
CA SER A 186 -14.90 -32.82 -4.81
C SER A 186 -15.59 -34.17 -4.64
N GLN A 187 -16.86 -34.20 -4.27
CA GLN A 187 -17.66 -35.39 -4.14
C GLN A 187 -18.03 -35.97 -5.51
N GLN A 188 -18.46 -35.14 -6.46
CA GLN A 188 -18.75 -35.57 -7.83
C GLN A 188 -17.53 -36.21 -8.53
N MET A 189 -16.34 -35.59 -8.37
CA MET A 189 -15.09 -36.14 -8.92
C MET A 189 -14.66 -37.48 -8.27
N ARG A 190 -15.18 -37.82 -7.09
CA ARG A 190 -14.93 -39.12 -6.44
C ARG A 190 -15.91 -40.19 -6.89
N GLU A 191 -17.14 -39.80 -7.27
CA GLU A 191 -18.19 -40.72 -7.75
C GLU A 191 -18.00 -41.07 -9.23
N GLU A 192 -17.26 -40.28 -10.00
CA GLU A 192 -16.92 -40.53 -11.42
C GLU A 192 -15.66 -41.40 -11.61
N LYS A 193 -14.99 -41.81 -10.54
CA LYS A 193 -13.82 -42.70 -10.54
C LYS A 193 -14.16 -44.09 -10.02
#